data_5d7bf90e28644d4449eba865cac57803
#
_entry.id   5d7bf90e28644d4449eba865cac57803
#
_cell.length_a   1.000
_cell.length_b   1.000
_cell.length_c   1.000
_cell.angle_alpha   90.00
_cell.angle_beta   90.00
_cell.angle_gamma   90.00
#
_symmetry.space_group_name_H-M   'P 1'
#
loop_
_entity.id
_entity.type
_entity.pdbx_description
1 polymer ?
#
loop_
_entity_poly.entity_id
_entity_poly.type
_entity_poly.pdbx_seq_one_letter_code
_entity_poly.pdbx_strand_id
1 'polypeptide(L)'
;MTKQHLALLCDNKPGVLTHVAGLISRRAINIECINAGYTEESDVTRINIVVSVENRWELDQAVNQLAKLIDVIKVVNLDDAPFVSY
;
A
#
# COMPACT_ATOMS: atom_id res chain seq x y z
N MET A 1 -13.50 -13.61 -1.36
CA MET A 1 -12.54 -12.50 -1.44
C MET A 1 -12.70 -11.54 -0.29
N THR A 2 -11.60 -11.10 0.25
CA THR A 2 -11.59 -10.17 1.38
C THR A 2 -10.95 -8.86 0.95
N LYS A 3 -11.57 -7.75 1.30
CA LYS A 3 -11.00 -6.43 1.04
C LYS A 3 -10.10 -6.02 2.19
N GLN A 4 -8.93 -5.49 1.85
CA GLN A 4 -7.94 -5.04 2.82
C GLN A 4 -7.50 -3.63 2.49
N HIS A 5 -7.31 -2.82 3.53
CA HIS A 5 -6.89 -1.43 3.40
C HIS A 5 -5.41 -1.31 3.76
N LEU A 6 -4.63 -0.80 2.82
CA LEU A 6 -3.20 -0.54 3.04
C LEU A 6 -2.95 0.95 2.97
N ALA A 7 -2.10 1.44 3.86
CA ALA A 7 -1.59 2.79 3.79
C ALA A 7 -0.09 2.73 3.63
N LEU A 8 0.43 3.45 2.66
CA LEU A 8 1.86 3.51 2.39
C LEU A 8 2.33 4.95 2.57
N LEU A 9 3.49 5.10 3.18
CA LEU A 9 4.23 6.35 3.12
C LEU A 9 5.37 6.15 2.14
N CYS A 10 5.46 7.04 1.18
CA CYS A 10 6.41 6.92 0.07
C CYS A 10 7.10 8.23 -0.19
N ASP A 11 8.26 8.16 -0.83
CA ASP A 11 8.89 9.36 -1.35
C ASP A 11 7.96 10.03 -2.36
N ASN A 12 7.85 11.34 -2.30
CA ASN A 12 7.03 12.10 -3.24
C ASN A 12 7.83 12.34 -4.52
N LYS A 13 7.91 11.32 -5.36
CA LYS A 13 8.66 11.33 -6.62
C LYS A 13 7.77 10.88 -7.78
N PRO A 14 8.05 11.34 -8.99
CA PRO A 14 7.35 10.84 -10.18
C PRO A 14 7.49 9.33 -10.29
N GLY A 15 6.41 8.67 -10.64
CA GLY A 15 6.40 7.23 -10.90
C GLY A 15 6.19 6.34 -9.68
N VAL A 16 6.18 6.86 -8.46
CA VAL A 16 5.98 6.03 -7.27
C VAL A 16 4.64 5.33 -7.30
N LEU A 17 3.58 6.06 -7.60
CA LEU A 17 2.23 5.49 -7.69
C LEU A 17 2.17 4.38 -8.73
N THR A 18 2.82 4.58 -9.88
CA THR A 18 2.88 3.60 -10.94
C THR A 18 3.63 2.34 -10.51
N HIS A 19 4.74 2.52 -9.77
CA HIS A 19 5.50 1.37 -9.25
C HIS A 19 4.67 0.54 -8.29
N VAL A 20 3.98 1.20 -7.37
CA VAL A 20 3.14 0.54 -6.37
C VAL A 20 1.99 -0.21 -7.05
N ALA A 21 1.26 0.47 -7.92
CA ALA A 21 0.14 -0.13 -8.64
C ALA A 21 0.60 -1.28 -9.54
N GLY A 22 1.73 -1.11 -10.20
CA GLY A 22 2.30 -2.13 -11.08
C GLY A 22 2.69 -3.39 -10.34
N LEU A 23 3.27 -3.25 -9.14
CA LEU A 23 3.63 -4.40 -8.32
C LEU A 23 2.40 -5.21 -7.93
N ILE A 24 1.36 -4.53 -7.48
CA ILE A 24 0.11 -5.20 -7.05
C ILE A 24 -0.55 -5.88 -8.26
N SER A 25 -0.57 -5.21 -9.41
CA SER A 25 -1.18 -5.75 -10.62
C SER A 25 -0.45 -6.99 -11.13
N ARG A 26 0.88 -7.02 -11.01
CA ARG A 26 1.67 -8.19 -11.43
C ARG A 26 1.38 -9.42 -10.57
N ARG A 27 0.89 -9.23 -9.37
CA ARG A 27 0.50 -10.34 -8.51
C ARG A 27 -0.95 -10.77 -8.73
N ALA A 28 -1.61 -10.18 -9.71
CA ALA A 28 -3.02 -10.46 -10.02
C ALA A 28 -3.97 -10.16 -8.85
N ILE A 29 -3.56 -9.25 -7.98
CA ILE A 29 -4.41 -8.75 -6.91
C ILE A 29 -5.22 -7.58 -7.45
N ASN A 30 -6.52 -7.61 -7.22
CA ASN A 30 -7.40 -6.56 -7.71
C ASN A 30 -7.32 -5.33 -6.80
N ILE A 31 -7.09 -4.18 -7.42
CA ILE A 31 -7.13 -2.90 -6.72
C ILE A 31 -8.54 -2.35 -6.83
N GLU A 32 -9.24 -2.26 -5.69
CA GLU A 32 -10.59 -1.70 -5.65
C GLU A 32 -10.58 -0.18 -5.63
N CYS A 33 -9.57 0.40 -4.98
CA CYS A 33 -9.43 1.83 -4.85
C CYS A 33 -7.97 2.16 -4.60
N ILE A 34 -7.52 3.27 -5.18
CA ILE A 34 -6.17 3.79 -4.92
C ILE A 34 -6.24 5.31 -4.98
N ASN A 35 -5.66 5.97 -3.98
CA ASN A 35 -5.53 7.42 -4.00
C ASN A 35 -4.25 7.82 -3.30
N ALA A 36 -3.76 8.99 -3.65
CA ALA A 36 -2.57 9.57 -3.06
C ALA A 36 -2.90 10.94 -2.50
N GLY A 37 -2.26 11.29 -1.39
CA GLY A 37 -2.52 12.55 -0.73
C GLY A 37 -1.26 13.13 -0.13
N TYR A 38 -1.35 14.38 0.26
CA TYR A 38 -0.25 15.10 0.89
C TYR A 38 -0.09 14.67 2.33
N THR A 39 1.15 14.78 2.82
CA THR A 39 1.46 14.67 4.24
C THR A 39 1.98 16.03 4.70
N GLU A 40 2.35 16.11 5.98
CA GLU A 40 2.98 17.32 6.52
C GLU A 40 4.39 17.53 5.93
N GLU A 41 4.99 16.45 5.44
CA GLU A 41 6.31 16.49 4.82
C GLU A 41 6.15 16.65 3.31
N SER A 42 6.75 17.68 2.72
CA SER A 42 6.58 17.97 1.29
C SER A 42 7.18 16.90 0.38
N ASP A 43 8.15 16.15 0.86
CA ASP A 43 8.84 15.09 0.11
C ASP A 43 8.31 13.70 0.42
N VAL A 44 7.20 13.61 1.14
CA VAL A 44 6.54 12.34 1.47
C VAL A 44 5.09 12.40 1.03
N THR A 45 4.64 11.36 0.35
CA THR A 45 3.24 11.20 -0.04
C THR A 45 2.64 9.99 0.67
N ARG A 46 1.35 10.05 0.90
CA ARG A 46 0.59 8.92 1.45
C ARG A 46 -0.24 8.30 0.34
N ILE A 47 -0.11 7.00 0.16
CA ILE A 47 -0.92 6.24 -0.80
C ILE A 47 -1.83 5.33 -0.01
N ASN A 48 -3.14 5.44 -0.28
CA ASN A 48 -4.14 4.57 0.33
C ASN A 48 -4.65 3.62 -0.74
N ILE A 49 -4.66 2.32 -0.42
CA ILE A 49 -5.05 1.29 -1.37
C ILE A 49 -6.04 0.36 -0.70
N VAL A 50 -7.11 0.04 -1.41
CA VAL A 50 -8.01 -1.05 -1.04
C VAL A 50 -7.81 -2.15 -2.07
N VAL A 51 -7.44 -3.33 -1.61
CA VAL A 51 -7.20 -4.49 -2.47
C VAL A 51 -8.17 -5.60 -2.10
N SER A 52 -8.48 -6.45 -3.07
CA SER A 52 -9.23 -7.69 -2.85
C SER A 52 -8.27 -8.86 -2.94
N VAL A 53 -8.18 -9.66 -1.88
CA VAL A 53 -7.30 -10.82 -1.83
C VAL A 53 -8.09 -12.08 -1.50
N GLU A 54 -7.60 -13.21 -1.97
CA GLU A 54 -8.26 -14.50 -1.75
C GLU A 54 -7.91 -15.07 -0.37
N ASN A 55 -6.72 -14.80 0.13
CA ASN A 55 -6.26 -15.33 1.40
C ASN A 55 -5.18 -14.44 2.01
N ARG A 56 -4.85 -14.73 3.25
CA ARG A 56 -3.87 -13.95 4.01
C ARG A 56 -2.47 -14.04 3.43
N TRP A 57 -2.10 -15.21 2.92
CA TRP A 57 -0.77 -15.40 2.34
C TRP A 57 -0.54 -14.45 1.17
N GLU A 58 -1.54 -14.31 0.30
CA GLU A 58 -1.47 -13.42 -0.85
C GLU A 58 -1.26 -11.97 -0.42
N LEU A 59 -1.98 -11.54 0.62
CA LEU A 59 -1.83 -10.22 1.17
C LEU A 59 -0.43 -10.01 1.75
N ASP A 60 0.05 -10.95 2.54
CA ASP A 60 1.35 -10.84 3.19
C ASP A 60 2.48 -10.76 2.17
N GLN A 61 2.39 -11.50 1.08
CA GLN A 61 3.37 -11.43 -0.01
C GLN A 61 3.38 -10.04 -0.66
N ALA A 62 2.20 -9.48 -0.90
CA ALA A 62 2.11 -8.16 -1.49
C ALA A 62 2.70 -7.09 -0.56
N VAL A 63 2.35 -7.14 0.73
CA VAL A 63 2.85 -6.18 1.72
C VAL A 63 4.38 -6.27 1.82
N ASN A 64 4.91 -7.48 1.89
CA ASN A 64 6.37 -7.69 1.99
C ASN A 64 7.09 -7.13 0.77
N GLN A 65 6.55 -7.31 -0.42
CA GLN A 65 7.18 -6.80 -1.63
C GLN A 65 7.05 -5.29 -1.77
N LEU A 66 5.91 -4.72 -1.35
CA LEU A 66 5.77 -3.27 -1.32
C LEU A 66 6.79 -2.63 -0.38
N ALA A 67 7.00 -3.24 0.77
CA ALA A 67 7.95 -2.73 1.75
C ALA A 67 9.40 -2.75 1.25
N LYS A 68 9.70 -3.56 0.24
CA LYS A 68 11.03 -3.64 -0.35
C LYS A 68 11.27 -2.63 -1.48
N LEU A 69 10.24 -1.94 -1.95
CA LEU A 69 10.42 -0.91 -2.97
C LEU A 69 11.21 0.25 -2.36
N ILE A 70 12.21 0.71 -3.11
CA ILE A 70 13.12 1.75 -2.61
C ILE A 70 12.38 3.05 -2.27
N ASP A 71 11.31 3.35 -2.98
CA ASP A 71 10.53 4.57 -2.77
C ASP A 71 9.53 4.46 -1.63
N VAL A 72 9.32 3.26 -1.08
CA VAL A 72 8.36 3.04 -0.01
C VAL A 72 9.06 3.12 1.34
N ILE A 73 8.58 4.02 2.19
CA ILE A 73 9.13 4.24 3.52
C ILE A 73 8.50 3.28 4.52
N LYS A 74 7.18 3.11 4.43
CA LYS A 74 6.43 2.31 5.39
C LYS A 74 5.14 1.80 4.77
N VAL A 75 4.76 0.57 5.12
CA VAL A 75 3.48 -0.03 4.75
C VAL A 75 2.73 -0.41 6.02
N VAL A 76 1.47 -0.03 6.11
CA VAL A 76 0.61 -0.39 7.23
C VAL A 76 -0.65 -1.04 6.69
N ASN A 77 -1.00 -2.20 7.23
CA ASN A 77 -2.30 -2.81 6.97
C ASN A 77 -3.27 -2.26 8.00
N LEU A 78 -4.17 -1.39 7.58
CA LEU A 78 -5.08 -0.70 8.48
C LEU A 78 -6.09 -1.63 9.14
N ASP A 79 -6.43 -2.73 8.48
CA ASP A 79 -7.39 -3.69 9.03
C ASP A 79 -6.78 -4.55 10.14
N ASP A 80 -5.46 -4.71 10.13
CA ASP A 80 -4.73 -5.44 11.15
C ASP A 80 -4.24 -4.54 12.26
N ALA A 81 -4.24 -3.23 12.04
CA ALA A 81 -3.70 -2.30 13.02
C ALA A 81 -4.56 -2.31 14.28
N PRO A 82 -3.98 -2.48 15.47
CA PRO A 82 -4.75 -2.42 16.69
C PRO A 82 -5.32 -1.02 16.87
N PHE A 83 -6.58 -0.94 17.23
CA PHE A 83 -7.23 0.34 17.44
C PHE A 83 -6.61 1.13 18.56
N VAL A 84 -6.01 0.43 19.49
CA VAL A 84 -5.41 1.03 20.67
C VAL A 84 -4.06 1.67 20.42
N SER A 85 -3.54 1.55 19.24
CA SER A 85 -2.22 2.10 18.92
C SER A 85 -2.21 3.60 18.71
N TYR A 86 -3.34 4.23 18.85
CA TYR A 86 -3.47 5.67 18.65
C TYR A 86 -3.68 6.42 19.92
#